data_60e8b5235e872212184207814881ac8f
#
_entry.id   60e8b5235e872212184207814881ac8f
#
_cell.length_a   1.000
_cell.length_b   1.000
_cell.length_c   1.000
_cell.angle_alpha   90.00
_cell.angle_beta   90.00
_cell.angle_gamma   90.00
#
_symmetry.space_group_name_H-M   'P 1'
#
loop_
_entity.id
_entity.type
_entity.pdbx_description
1 polymer ?
#
loop_
_entity_poly.entity_id
_entity_poly.type
_entity_poly.pdbx_seq_one_letter_code
_entity_poly.pdbx_strand_id
1 'polypeptide(L)'
;WATNGKMGKRDRRILSSIYLDPIEEEKLNLRLLSRWQTIQRDEVRYKEYFLDDAEFAIVGFGTAGRVALSAVRQARQKGIKVGLLRPITVSP
;
A
#
# COMPACT_ATOMS: atom_id res chain seq x y z
N TRP A 1 -5.29 -8.68 19.19
CA TRP A 1 -4.73 -7.36 18.79
C TRP A 1 -5.75 -6.21 18.78
N ALA A 2 -6.97 -6.47 19.22
CA ALA A 2 -8.01 -5.45 19.19
C ALA A 2 -7.74 -4.31 20.18
N THR A 3 -8.14 -3.12 19.84
CA THR A 3 -8.00 -1.90 20.66
C THR A 3 -9.14 -1.74 21.69
N ASN A 4 -9.98 -2.74 21.82
CA ASN A 4 -11.13 -2.78 22.73
C ASN A 4 -10.76 -2.94 24.22
N GLY A 5 -9.51 -2.72 24.57
CA GLY A 5 -8.99 -2.82 25.95
C GLY A 5 -8.65 -4.26 26.37
N LYS A 6 -8.17 -4.37 27.60
CA LYS A 6 -7.64 -5.63 28.17
C LYS A 6 -8.76 -6.59 28.57
N MET A 7 -9.84 -6.10 29.14
CA MET A 7 -11.01 -6.85 29.62
C MET A 7 -10.67 -8.07 30.51
N GLY A 8 -9.52 -8.05 31.21
CA GLY A 8 -9.05 -9.16 32.04
C GLY A 8 -8.61 -10.43 31.27
N LYS A 9 -8.68 -10.44 29.95
CA LYS A 9 -8.46 -11.64 29.11
C LYS A 9 -7.04 -11.81 28.56
N ARG A 10 -6.18 -10.82 28.72
CA ARG A 10 -4.81 -10.82 28.21
C ARG A 10 -3.87 -9.99 29.06
N ASP A 11 -2.59 -10.29 29.00
CA ASP A 11 -1.56 -9.52 29.69
C ASP A 11 -1.39 -8.13 29.06
N ARG A 12 -0.84 -7.21 29.88
CA ARG A 12 -0.50 -5.88 29.41
C ARG A 12 0.63 -5.99 28.38
N ARG A 13 0.43 -5.41 27.21
CA ARG A 13 1.49 -5.23 26.23
C ARG A 13 2.06 -3.83 26.36
N ILE A 14 3.39 -3.77 26.44
CA ILE A 14 4.13 -2.52 26.45
C ILE A 14 4.84 -2.44 25.08
N LEU A 15 4.60 -1.36 24.37
CA LEU A 15 5.31 -1.03 23.13
C LEU A 15 6.22 0.15 23.46
N SER A 16 7.50 -0.03 23.26
CA SER A 16 8.51 1.03 23.39
C SER A 16 9.20 1.22 22.05
N SER A 17 9.43 2.48 21.69
CA SER A 17 10.23 2.85 20.52
C SER A 17 11.65 3.27 20.88
N ILE A 18 11.98 3.27 22.19
CA ILE A 18 13.29 3.69 22.69
C ILE A 18 13.99 2.49 23.28
N TYR A 19 15.16 2.18 22.75
CA TYR A 19 16.08 1.17 23.25
C TYR A 19 17.39 1.87 23.61
N LEU A 20 17.84 1.72 24.86
CA LEU A 20 19.08 2.32 25.34
C LEU A 20 20.30 1.44 25.09
N ASP A 21 20.09 0.13 24.90
CA ASP A 21 21.13 -0.81 24.53
C ASP A 21 21.25 -0.86 22.99
N PRO A 22 22.41 -0.45 22.43
CA PRO A 22 22.61 -0.44 20.97
C PRO A 22 22.43 -1.81 20.31
N ILE A 23 22.80 -2.89 21.00
CA ILE A 23 22.67 -4.25 20.46
C ILE A 23 21.20 -4.66 20.35
N GLU A 24 20.38 -4.31 21.33
CA GLU A 24 18.93 -4.58 21.29
C GLU A 24 18.23 -3.70 20.27
N GLU A 25 18.68 -2.46 20.08
CA GLU A 25 18.18 -1.58 19.03
C GLU A 25 18.49 -2.13 17.63
N GLU A 26 19.73 -2.57 17.39
CA GLU A 26 20.10 -3.19 16.11
C GLU A 26 19.24 -4.42 15.81
N LYS A 27 19.06 -5.32 16.76
CA LYS A 27 18.19 -6.50 16.60
C LYS A 27 16.76 -6.11 16.25
N LEU A 28 16.23 -5.07 16.90
CA LEU A 28 14.90 -4.56 16.58
C LEU A 28 14.84 -4.05 15.14
N ASN A 29 15.81 -3.23 14.73
CA ASN A 29 15.86 -2.64 13.39
C ASN A 29 15.99 -3.72 12.31
N LEU A 30 16.82 -4.73 12.48
CA LEU A 30 16.92 -5.86 11.57
C LEU A 30 15.59 -6.63 11.45
N ARG A 31 14.90 -6.84 12.56
CA ARG A 31 13.56 -7.47 12.56
C ARG A 31 12.53 -6.61 11.83
N LEU A 32 12.55 -5.30 12.03
CA LEU A 32 11.64 -4.38 11.35
C LEU A 32 11.92 -4.33 9.85
N LEU A 33 13.19 -4.31 9.46
CA LEU A 33 13.61 -4.36 8.06
C LEU A 33 13.12 -5.65 7.37
N SER A 34 13.33 -6.80 7.99
CA SER A 34 12.84 -8.08 7.47
C SER A 34 11.31 -8.08 7.31
N ARG A 35 10.59 -7.55 8.29
CA ARG A 35 9.12 -7.42 8.20
C ARG A 35 8.72 -6.49 7.06
N TRP A 36 9.40 -5.36 6.91
CA TRP A 36 9.13 -4.42 5.82
C TRP A 36 9.35 -5.05 4.45
N GLN A 37 10.44 -5.79 4.26
CA GLN A 37 10.70 -6.53 3.02
C GLN A 37 9.60 -7.55 2.71
N THR A 38 9.08 -8.23 3.73
CA THR A 38 7.93 -9.15 3.57
C THR A 38 6.69 -8.39 3.13
N ILE A 39 6.37 -7.26 3.76
CA ILE A 39 5.23 -6.41 3.39
C ILE A 39 5.39 -5.92 1.94
N GLN A 40 6.58 -5.44 1.56
CA GLN A 40 6.86 -4.98 0.20
C GLN A 40 6.65 -6.06 -0.86
N ARG A 41 6.91 -7.32 -0.53
CA ARG A 41 6.71 -8.43 -1.45
C ARG A 41 5.25 -8.88 -1.52
N ASP A 42 4.57 -8.95 -0.38
CA ASP A 42 3.32 -9.68 -0.25
C ASP A 42 2.07 -8.77 -0.27
N GLU A 43 2.24 -7.46 -0.01
CA GLU A 43 1.10 -6.55 0.16
C GLU A 43 0.96 -5.49 -0.94
N VAL A 44 1.70 -5.62 -2.04
CA VAL A 44 1.52 -4.75 -3.20
C VAL A 44 0.17 -5.03 -3.85
N ARG A 45 -0.68 -4.01 -3.92
CA ARG A 45 -2.02 -4.11 -4.51
C ARG A 45 -2.25 -2.98 -5.50
N TYR A 46 -2.73 -3.32 -6.68
CA TYR A 46 -3.09 -2.38 -7.71
C TYR A 46 -4.23 -2.92 -8.58
N LYS A 47 -4.81 -2.07 -9.39
CA LYS A 47 -5.77 -2.44 -10.44
C LYS A 47 -5.36 -1.82 -11.76
N GLU A 48 -5.48 -2.61 -12.80
CA GLU A 48 -5.23 -2.20 -14.18
C GLU A 48 -6.56 -2.07 -14.93
N TYR A 49 -6.66 -1.06 -15.76
CA TYR A 49 -7.82 -0.84 -16.61
C TYR A 49 -7.34 -0.46 -18.01
N PHE A 50 -7.69 -1.29 -18.99
CA PHE A 50 -7.43 -1.04 -20.40
C PHE A 50 -5.95 -0.77 -20.75
N LEU A 51 -5.01 -1.47 -20.11
CA LEU A 51 -3.57 -1.29 -20.37
C LEU A 51 -3.07 -2.15 -21.54
N ASP A 52 -3.76 -3.23 -21.89
CA ASP A 52 -3.31 -4.21 -22.89
C ASP A 52 -3.06 -3.61 -24.27
N ASP A 53 -3.87 -2.61 -24.69
CA ASP A 53 -3.80 -1.95 -25.99
C ASP A 53 -3.51 -0.44 -25.86
N ALA A 54 -3.06 0.01 -24.70
CA ALA A 54 -2.91 1.42 -24.41
C ALA A 54 -1.65 2.02 -25.06
N GLU A 55 -1.81 3.16 -25.75
CA GLU A 55 -0.73 4.00 -26.23
C GLU A 55 -0.30 5.03 -25.17
N PHE A 56 -1.21 5.36 -24.26
CA PHE A 56 -0.98 6.26 -23.12
C PHE A 56 -1.43 5.59 -21.84
N ALA A 57 -0.69 5.77 -20.75
CA ALA A 57 -1.05 5.28 -19.44
C ALA A 57 -1.16 6.42 -18.43
N ILE A 58 -2.24 6.41 -17.66
CA ILE A 58 -2.43 7.29 -16.51
C ILE A 58 -2.15 6.47 -15.24
N VAL A 59 -1.44 7.04 -14.30
CA VAL A 59 -1.25 6.48 -12.97
C VAL A 59 -1.96 7.37 -11.96
N GLY A 60 -2.88 6.80 -11.17
CA GLY A 60 -3.63 7.57 -10.20
C GLY A 60 -4.17 6.72 -9.06
N PHE A 61 -4.08 7.21 -7.84
CA PHE A 61 -4.58 6.53 -6.64
C PHE A 61 -5.70 7.33 -5.96
N GLY A 62 -6.40 6.72 -5.01
CA GLY A 62 -7.45 7.36 -4.24
C GLY A 62 -8.55 7.99 -5.11
N THR A 63 -8.89 9.24 -4.82
CA THR A 63 -9.88 10.01 -5.56
C THR A 63 -9.42 10.32 -6.99
N ALA A 64 -8.14 10.64 -7.18
CA ALA A 64 -7.57 10.88 -8.51
C ALA A 64 -7.73 9.66 -9.42
N GLY A 65 -7.51 8.44 -8.91
CA GLY A 65 -7.72 7.20 -9.66
C GLY A 65 -9.18 6.97 -10.04
N ARG A 66 -10.15 7.43 -9.25
CA ARG A 66 -11.59 7.35 -9.60
C ARG A 66 -11.94 8.32 -10.73
N VAL A 67 -11.47 9.55 -10.64
CA VAL A 67 -11.67 10.56 -11.69
C VAL A 67 -10.99 10.13 -12.99
N ALA A 68 -9.74 9.65 -12.90
CA ALA A 68 -8.98 9.16 -14.04
C ALA A 68 -9.70 8.00 -14.76
N LEU A 69 -10.33 7.09 -14.04
CA LEU A 69 -11.08 5.99 -14.66
C LEU A 69 -12.25 6.50 -15.51
N SER A 70 -12.94 7.53 -15.05
CA SER A 70 -14.01 8.16 -15.84
C SER A 70 -13.47 8.85 -17.08
N ALA A 71 -12.34 9.56 -16.95
CA ALA A 71 -11.67 10.22 -18.07
C ALA A 71 -11.16 9.21 -19.11
N VAL A 72 -10.56 8.10 -18.67
CA VAL A 72 -10.11 7.01 -19.56
C VAL A 72 -11.27 6.42 -20.36
N ARG A 73 -12.41 6.15 -19.71
CA ARG A 73 -13.61 5.65 -20.41
C ARG A 73 -14.12 6.61 -21.48
N GLN A 74 -14.16 7.91 -21.17
CA GLN A 74 -14.59 8.95 -22.14
C GLN A 74 -13.58 9.10 -23.28
N ALA A 75 -12.28 9.07 -23.00
CA ALA A 75 -11.24 9.14 -24.03
C ALA A 75 -11.32 7.94 -24.99
N ARG A 76 -11.55 6.74 -24.47
CA ARG A 76 -11.73 5.54 -25.30
C ARG A 76 -12.96 5.58 -26.18
N GLN A 77 -14.06 6.18 -25.72
CA GLN A 77 -15.24 6.45 -26.57
C GLN A 77 -14.91 7.37 -27.76
N LYS A 78 -13.88 8.21 -27.62
CA LYS A 78 -13.37 9.08 -28.70
C LYS A 78 -12.24 8.44 -29.51
N GLY A 79 -11.95 7.16 -29.31
CA GLY A 79 -10.93 6.42 -30.06
C GLY A 79 -9.51 6.57 -29.54
N ILE A 80 -9.30 7.20 -28.38
CA ILE A 80 -7.96 7.37 -27.77
C ILE A 80 -7.64 6.14 -26.91
N LYS A 81 -6.57 5.45 -27.25
CA LYS A 81 -6.11 4.24 -26.54
C LYS A 81 -5.34 4.62 -25.28
N VAL A 82 -6.04 4.94 -24.23
CA VAL A 82 -5.49 5.26 -22.91
C VAL A 82 -5.88 4.20 -21.88
N GLY A 83 -4.95 3.83 -21.00
CA GLY A 83 -5.16 2.92 -19.89
C GLY A 83 -4.95 3.61 -18.54
N LEU A 84 -5.29 2.93 -17.47
CA LEU A 84 -5.11 3.42 -16.09
C LEU A 84 -4.48 2.32 -15.25
N LEU A 85 -3.38 2.66 -14.60
CA LEU A 85 -2.84 1.93 -13.46
C LEU A 85 -3.30 2.61 -12.17
N ARG A 86 -4.03 1.89 -11.36
CA ARG A 86 -4.53 2.40 -10.08
C ARG A 86 -3.85 1.67 -8.92
N PRO A 87 -2.80 2.24 -8.31
CA PRO A 87 -2.28 1.73 -7.04
C PRO A 87 -3.36 1.76 -5.95
N ILE A 88 -3.49 0.67 -5.21
CA ILE A 88 -4.33 0.58 -4.01
C ILE A 88 -3.44 0.82 -2.80
N THR A 89 -2.26 0.20 -2.79
CA THR A 89 -1.16 0.53 -1.89
C THR A 89 -0.19 1.46 -2.61
N VAL A 90 0.30 2.48 -1.93
CA VAL A 90 1.27 3.44 -2.48
C VAL A 90 2.68 3.11 -2.01
N SER A 91 2.82 2.58 -0.80
CA SER A 91 4.03 2.02 -0.23
C SER A 91 3.65 1.00 0.82
N PRO A 92 3.95 -0.19 0.70
CA PRO A 92 4.70 -0.81 -0.35
C PRO A 92 4.04 -0.67 -1.68
#